data_dd00d047d342636041637f6e633f77cb
#
_entry.id   dd00d047d342636041637f6e633f77cb
#
_cell.length_a   1.000
_cell.length_b   1.000
_cell.length_c   1.000
_cell.angle_alpha   90.00
_cell.angle_beta   90.00
_cell.angle_gamma   90.00
#
_symmetry.space_group_name_H-M   'P 1'
#
loop_
_entity.id
_entity.type
_entity.pdbx_description
1 polymer ?
#
loop_
_entity_poly.entity_id
_entity_poly.type
_entity_poly.pdbx_seq_one_letter_code
_entity_poly.pdbx_strand_id
1 'polypeptide(L)'
;MPRCARAVSITGYYHVFDRGNSKQIIFEDDSDRYRFLSDISDRFARHEVAVLAWCLMDNHFHLMVDDPCDNLSKAMQCALTAYAKYFNGKTGRTGHLFDNRYSRVAVESDTQAVQLLDYIHLNPVKGALDSLEAYRWSSYKAYQLGYDPFDICKHSCKSVPNECECKKAPSVGEDAFGKFYVNARSLTRRVRGTCW
;
A
#
# COMPACT_ATOMS: atom_id res chain seq x y z
N MET A 1 -26.46 11.04 5.95
CA MET A 1 -25.41 11.99 6.35
C MET A 1 -24.61 12.39 5.11
N PRO A 2 -24.31 13.67 4.91
CA PRO A 2 -23.45 14.11 3.81
C PRO A 2 -22.07 13.46 3.97
N ARG A 3 -21.51 12.92 2.88
CA ARG A 3 -20.17 12.33 2.89
C ARG A 3 -19.16 13.47 2.96
N CYS A 4 -18.33 13.51 4.01
CA CYS A 4 -17.20 14.43 4.04
C CYS A 4 -16.29 14.17 2.84
N ALA A 5 -15.81 15.25 2.22
CA ALA A 5 -14.76 15.16 1.21
C ALA A 5 -13.52 14.51 1.84
N ARG A 6 -12.83 13.67 1.10
CA ARG A 6 -11.57 13.07 1.56
C ARG A 6 -10.50 14.15 1.62
N ALA A 7 -9.72 14.17 2.70
CA ALA A 7 -8.59 15.08 2.82
C ALA A 7 -7.58 14.81 1.70
N VAL A 8 -7.04 15.88 1.11
CA VAL A 8 -5.95 15.83 0.14
C VAL A 8 -4.65 16.01 0.92
N SER A 9 -3.70 15.09 0.71
CA SER A 9 -2.40 15.16 1.36
C SER A 9 -1.53 16.26 0.75
N ILE A 10 -0.78 16.97 1.57
CA ILE A 10 0.21 17.96 1.13
C ILE A 10 1.40 17.26 0.47
N THR A 11 1.75 16.06 0.94
CA THR A 11 2.88 15.28 0.42
C THR A 11 2.54 14.42 -0.79
N GLY A 12 1.24 14.22 -1.09
CA GLY A 12 0.77 13.23 -2.05
C GLY A 12 0.71 11.81 -1.50
N TYR A 13 1.21 11.57 -0.27
CA TYR A 13 1.24 10.24 0.31
C TYR A 13 -0.02 9.92 1.11
N TYR A 14 -0.45 8.67 1.00
CA TYR A 14 -1.64 8.18 1.70
C TYR A 14 -1.42 6.80 2.28
N HIS A 15 -1.97 6.59 3.47
CA HIS A 15 -2.23 5.27 4.01
C HIS A 15 -3.60 4.80 3.52
N VAL A 16 -3.61 3.68 2.82
CA VAL A 16 -4.81 3.05 2.28
C VAL A 16 -4.97 1.68 2.91
N PHE A 17 -6.16 1.40 3.40
CA PHE A 17 -6.47 0.10 3.98
C PHE A 17 -7.95 -0.24 3.85
N ASP A 18 -8.24 -1.53 3.82
CA ASP A 18 -9.60 -2.06 3.86
C ASP A 18 -9.59 -3.48 4.41
N ARG A 19 -10.74 -3.97 4.79
CA ARG A 19 -10.89 -5.32 5.31
C ARG A 19 -12.14 -6.00 4.76
N GLY A 20 -12.17 -7.32 4.91
CA GLY A 20 -13.32 -8.13 4.54
C GLY A 20 -14.55 -7.79 5.38
N ASN A 21 -15.72 -7.82 4.73
CA ASN A 21 -17.01 -7.63 5.39
C ASN A 21 -17.15 -8.58 6.58
N SER A 22 -17.58 -8.06 7.74
CA SER A 22 -17.67 -8.83 8.98
C SER A 22 -16.35 -9.52 9.38
N LYS A 23 -15.20 -8.92 9.02
CA LYS A 23 -13.85 -9.46 9.26
C LYS A 23 -13.57 -10.78 8.55
N GLN A 24 -14.33 -11.13 7.52
CA GLN A 24 -14.11 -12.35 6.75
C GLN A 24 -12.73 -12.36 6.08
N ILE A 25 -12.22 -13.55 5.82
CA ILE A 25 -11.03 -13.79 5.03
C ILE A 25 -11.25 -13.25 3.61
N ILE A 26 -10.28 -12.53 3.09
CA ILE A 26 -10.25 -12.01 1.72
C ILE A 26 -9.08 -12.58 0.91
N PHE A 27 -8.19 -13.34 1.55
CA PHE A 27 -7.10 -14.08 0.93
C PHE A 27 -7.06 -15.49 1.52
N GLU A 28 -7.64 -16.48 0.84
CA GLU A 28 -7.65 -17.87 1.31
C GLU A 28 -6.32 -18.57 1.06
N ASP A 29 -5.66 -18.22 -0.06
CA ASP A 29 -4.40 -18.81 -0.47
C ASP A 29 -3.45 -17.80 -1.14
N ASP A 30 -2.28 -18.29 -1.55
CA ASP A 30 -1.27 -17.49 -2.21
C ASP A 30 -1.73 -16.96 -3.58
N SER A 31 -2.60 -17.69 -4.29
CA SER A 31 -3.12 -17.25 -5.59
C SER A 31 -4.00 -16.00 -5.47
N ASP A 32 -4.74 -15.88 -4.37
CA ASP A 32 -5.55 -14.70 -4.07
C ASP A 32 -4.67 -13.47 -3.83
N ARG A 33 -3.59 -13.65 -3.07
CA ARG A 33 -2.64 -12.58 -2.79
C ARG A 33 -1.90 -12.12 -4.04
N TYR A 34 -1.44 -13.06 -4.88
CA TYR A 34 -0.85 -12.73 -6.18
C TYR A 34 -1.84 -12.00 -7.08
N ARG A 35 -3.09 -12.47 -7.14
CA ARG A 35 -4.13 -11.83 -7.94
C ARG A 35 -4.39 -10.41 -7.47
N PHE A 36 -4.49 -10.19 -6.16
CA PHE A 36 -4.70 -8.85 -5.60
C PHE A 36 -3.54 -7.91 -5.94
N LEU A 37 -2.29 -8.36 -5.74
CA LEU A 37 -1.10 -7.57 -6.07
C LEU A 37 -1.04 -7.23 -7.56
N SER A 38 -1.38 -8.17 -8.44
CA SER A 38 -1.47 -7.94 -9.88
C SER A 38 -2.55 -6.90 -10.21
N ASP A 39 -3.76 -7.04 -9.65
CA ASP A 39 -4.83 -6.07 -9.87
C ASP A 39 -4.45 -4.66 -9.36
N ILE A 40 -3.77 -4.55 -8.20
CA ILE A 40 -3.24 -3.28 -7.69
C ILE A 40 -2.20 -2.72 -8.64
N SER A 41 -1.15 -3.48 -9.01
CA SER A 41 -0.07 -3.03 -9.88
C SER A 41 -0.61 -2.50 -11.21
N ASP A 42 -1.44 -3.29 -11.89
CA ASP A 42 -1.97 -2.95 -13.21
C ASP A 42 -2.86 -1.70 -13.21
N ARG A 43 -3.76 -1.59 -12.21
CA ARG A 43 -4.70 -0.49 -12.14
C ARG A 43 -4.01 0.79 -11.66
N PHE A 44 -3.10 0.67 -10.71
CA PHE A 44 -2.38 1.81 -10.19
C PHE A 44 -1.44 2.40 -11.26
N ALA A 45 -0.72 1.56 -12.00
CA ALA A 45 0.11 2.01 -13.11
C ALA A 45 -0.68 2.80 -14.18
N ARG A 46 -1.93 2.36 -14.49
CA ARG A 46 -2.81 3.07 -15.45
C ARG A 46 -3.34 4.41 -14.95
N HIS A 47 -3.30 4.64 -13.67
CA HIS A 47 -3.79 5.84 -13.01
C HIS A 47 -2.68 6.67 -12.37
N GLU A 48 -1.40 6.36 -12.68
CA GLU A 48 -0.24 7.10 -12.19
C GLU A 48 -0.14 7.15 -10.66
N VAL A 49 -0.63 6.11 -9.99
CA VAL A 49 -0.50 5.92 -8.55
C VAL A 49 0.64 4.94 -8.29
N ALA A 50 1.59 5.31 -7.45
CA ALA A 50 2.69 4.43 -7.07
C ALA A 50 2.43 3.76 -5.71
N VAL A 51 2.79 2.47 -5.58
CA VAL A 51 2.78 1.77 -4.30
C VAL A 51 4.18 1.88 -3.69
N LEU A 52 4.26 2.44 -2.48
CA LEU A 52 5.52 2.61 -1.75
C LEU A 52 5.76 1.46 -0.77
N ALA A 53 4.72 1.03 -0.07
CA ALA A 53 4.80 -0.12 0.83
C ALA A 53 3.45 -0.84 0.88
N TRP A 54 3.48 -2.14 1.23
CA TRP A 54 2.27 -2.94 1.35
C TRP A 54 2.44 -4.09 2.34
N CYS A 55 1.30 -4.51 2.90
CA CYS A 55 1.18 -5.72 3.70
C CYS A 55 -0.22 -6.31 3.51
N LEU A 56 -0.29 -7.61 3.19
CA LEU A 56 -1.53 -8.36 3.02
C LEU A 56 -1.69 -9.32 4.19
N MET A 57 -2.74 -9.12 4.99
CA MET A 57 -3.15 -10.02 6.07
C MET A 57 -4.33 -10.85 5.57
N ASP A 58 -4.66 -11.97 6.20
CA ASP A 58 -5.72 -12.86 5.69
C ASP A 58 -7.06 -12.17 5.44
N ASN A 59 -7.42 -11.19 6.24
CA ASN A 59 -8.73 -10.51 6.19
C ASN A 59 -8.66 -9.00 5.93
N HIS A 60 -7.49 -8.41 5.72
CA HIS A 60 -7.32 -6.99 5.44
C HIS A 60 -5.98 -6.73 4.77
N PHE A 61 -5.81 -5.53 4.24
CA PHE A 61 -4.56 -5.08 3.65
C PHE A 61 -4.23 -3.64 4.07
N HIS A 62 -2.95 -3.31 4.00
CA HIS A 62 -2.42 -1.97 4.15
C HIS A 62 -1.52 -1.62 2.97
N LEU A 63 -1.69 -0.42 2.42
CA LEU A 63 -0.83 0.14 1.39
C LEU A 63 -0.38 1.53 1.83
N MET A 64 0.85 1.88 1.52
CA MET A 64 1.32 3.25 1.45
C MET A 64 1.48 3.60 -0.02
N VAL A 65 0.84 4.68 -0.45
CA VAL A 65 0.80 5.06 -1.87
C VAL A 65 1.21 6.51 -2.06
N ASP A 66 1.75 6.80 -3.24
CA ASP A 66 2.00 8.13 -3.76
C ASP A 66 0.98 8.41 -4.89
N ASP A 67 0.19 9.46 -4.72
CA ASP A 67 -0.87 9.87 -5.63
C ASP A 67 -0.86 11.40 -5.81
N PRO A 68 0.09 11.92 -6.59
CA PRO A 68 0.21 13.37 -6.80
C PRO A 68 -0.93 13.97 -7.62
N CYS A 69 -1.67 13.14 -8.37
CA CYS A 69 -2.70 13.56 -9.30
C CYS A 69 -4.15 13.33 -8.82
N ASP A 70 -4.34 12.90 -7.56
CA ASP A 70 -5.65 12.54 -6.95
C ASP A 70 -6.46 11.49 -7.76
N ASN A 71 -5.76 10.55 -8.36
CA ASN A 71 -6.33 9.45 -9.15
C ASN A 71 -6.63 8.20 -8.30
N LEU A 72 -6.18 8.16 -7.06
CA LEU A 72 -6.27 7.01 -6.15
C LEU A 72 -7.69 6.46 -6.02
N SER A 73 -8.69 7.35 -5.99
CA SER A 73 -10.08 6.91 -5.85
C SER A 73 -10.53 6.03 -7.01
N LYS A 74 -10.12 6.37 -8.23
CA LYS A 74 -10.44 5.61 -9.44
C LYS A 74 -9.62 4.33 -9.54
N ALA A 75 -8.32 4.42 -9.23
CA ALA A 75 -7.42 3.27 -9.20
C ALA A 75 -7.92 2.19 -8.24
N MET A 76 -8.23 2.58 -6.99
CA MET A 76 -8.76 1.68 -5.97
C MET A 76 -10.11 1.08 -6.35
N GLN A 77 -11.04 1.88 -6.89
CA GLN A 77 -12.33 1.37 -7.35
C GLN A 77 -12.14 0.26 -8.39
N CYS A 78 -11.28 0.49 -9.38
CA CYS A 78 -11.00 -0.51 -10.42
C CYS A 78 -10.35 -1.77 -9.85
N ALA A 79 -9.35 -1.62 -8.96
CA ALA A 79 -8.62 -2.73 -8.38
C ALA A 79 -9.52 -3.59 -7.48
N LEU A 80 -10.20 -2.97 -6.50
CA LEU A 80 -11.04 -3.71 -5.56
C LEU A 80 -12.26 -4.34 -6.25
N THR A 81 -12.82 -3.71 -7.30
CA THR A 81 -13.92 -4.31 -8.07
C THR A 81 -13.45 -5.54 -8.83
N ALA A 82 -12.27 -5.49 -9.47
CA ALA A 82 -11.71 -6.62 -10.20
C ALA A 82 -11.43 -7.79 -9.25
N TYR A 83 -10.79 -7.49 -8.12
CA TYR A 83 -10.49 -8.50 -7.13
C TYR A 83 -11.75 -9.12 -6.50
N ALA A 84 -12.74 -8.30 -6.10
CA ALA A 84 -13.98 -8.82 -5.54
C ALA A 84 -14.75 -9.73 -6.51
N LYS A 85 -14.77 -9.41 -7.82
CA LYS A 85 -15.35 -10.28 -8.84
C LYS A 85 -14.63 -11.61 -8.94
N TYR A 86 -13.29 -11.58 -8.95
CA TYR A 86 -12.47 -12.79 -8.97
C TYR A 86 -12.73 -13.66 -7.75
N PHE A 87 -12.62 -13.10 -6.54
CA PHE A 87 -12.77 -13.84 -5.29
C PHE A 87 -14.18 -14.43 -5.13
N ASN A 88 -15.23 -13.65 -5.41
CA ASN A 88 -16.60 -14.15 -5.36
C ASN A 88 -16.83 -15.26 -6.40
N GLY A 89 -16.27 -15.12 -7.59
CA GLY A 89 -16.35 -16.16 -8.63
C GLY A 89 -15.64 -17.46 -8.23
N LYS A 90 -14.44 -17.34 -7.61
CA LYS A 90 -13.66 -18.48 -7.10
C LYS A 90 -14.40 -19.23 -5.99
N THR A 91 -14.99 -18.48 -5.05
CA THR A 91 -15.57 -19.04 -3.83
C THR A 91 -17.08 -19.33 -3.91
N GLY A 92 -17.71 -19.03 -5.06
CA GLY A 92 -19.17 -19.17 -5.23
C GLY A 92 -20.00 -18.20 -4.40
N ARG A 93 -19.40 -17.11 -3.90
CA ARG A 93 -20.04 -16.14 -3.01
C ARG A 93 -20.79 -15.06 -3.80
N THR A 94 -21.78 -14.49 -3.12
CA THR A 94 -22.51 -13.31 -3.58
C THR A 94 -22.42 -12.18 -2.55
N GLY A 95 -22.56 -10.94 -2.99
CA GLY A 95 -22.55 -9.77 -2.12
C GLY A 95 -21.18 -9.10 -2.00
N HIS A 96 -21.06 -8.20 -1.03
CA HIS A 96 -19.87 -7.38 -0.83
C HIS A 96 -18.72 -8.19 -0.18
N LEU A 97 -17.55 -8.15 -0.81
CA LEU A 97 -16.33 -8.74 -0.24
C LEU A 97 -15.76 -7.86 0.87
N PHE A 98 -15.70 -6.55 0.62
CA PHE A 98 -15.16 -5.57 1.57
C PHE A 98 -16.27 -4.96 2.42
N ASP A 99 -15.92 -4.57 3.66
CA ASP A 99 -16.87 -4.06 4.65
C ASP A 99 -17.53 -2.75 4.20
N ASN A 100 -16.70 -1.82 3.76
CA ASN A 100 -17.10 -0.49 3.30
C ASN A 100 -16.27 -0.04 2.09
N ARG A 101 -16.27 1.26 1.83
CA ARG A 101 -15.26 1.88 0.98
C ARG A 101 -13.94 1.88 1.73
N TYR A 102 -12.84 1.56 1.03
CA TYR A 102 -11.50 1.63 1.59
C TYR A 102 -11.26 2.95 2.34
N SER A 103 -10.50 2.90 3.41
CA SER A 103 -10.06 4.05 4.17
C SER A 103 -8.83 4.69 3.51
N ARG A 104 -8.78 6.02 3.49
CA ARG A 104 -7.65 6.81 3.01
C ARG A 104 -7.32 7.86 4.07
N VAL A 105 -6.11 7.79 4.60
CA VAL A 105 -5.56 8.75 5.57
C VAL A 105 -4.39 9.46 4.92
N ALA A 106 -4.44 10.79 4.90
CA ALA A 106 -3.36 11.61 4.36
C ALA A 106 -2.12 11.53 5.27
N VAL A 107 -0.94 11.48 4.66
CA VAL A 107 0.36 11.51 5.34
C VAL A 107 0.96 12.90 5.12
N GLU A 108 1.11 13.68 6.18
CA GLU A 108 1.39 15.11 6.10
C GLU A 108 2.86 15.47 6.34
N SER A 109 3.70 14.48 6.67
CA SER A 109 5.13 14.71 6.91
C SER A 109 5.97 13.47 6.67
N ASP A 110 7.28 13.67 6.43
CA ASP A 110 8.25 12.58 6.30
C ASP A 110 8.32 11.72 7.57
N THR A 111 8.19 12.33 8.75
CA THR A 111 8.15 11.58 10.01
C THR A 111 6.96 10.64 10.06
N GLN A 112 5.77 11.10 9.67
CA GLN A 112 4.57 10.24 9.58
C GLN A 112 4.74 9.16 8.52
N ALA A 113 5.40 9.47 7.41
CA ALA A 113 5.67 8.49 6.35
C ALA A 113 6.56 7.35 6.84
N VAL A 114 7.64 7.66 7.59
CA VAL A 114 8.51 6.63 8.22
C VAL A 114 7.73 5.79 9.22
N GLN A 115 6.95 6.43 10.10
CA GLN A 115 6.12 5.72 11.08
C GLN A 115 5.08 4.81 10.42
N LEU A 116 4.49 5.26 9.32
CA LEU A 116 3.54 4.45 8.55
C LEU A 116 4.22 3.24 7.90
N LEU A 117 5.43 3.42 7.35
CA LEU A 117 6.21 2.33 6.78
C LEU A 117 6.47 1.24 7.83
N ASP A 118 6.95 1.63 9.01
CA ASP A 118 7.18 0.71 10.13
C ASP A 118 5.87 0.05 10.57
N TYR A 119 4.79 0.82 10.67
CA TYR A 119 3.48 0.29 11.01
C TYR A 119 3.02 -0.79 10.02
N ILE A 120 3.13 -0.55 8.71
CA ILE A 120 2.72 -1.50 7.68
C ILE A 120 3.54 -2.78 7.76
N HIS A 121 4.85 -2.67 7.91
CA HIS A 121 5.72 -3.83 7.97
C HIS A 121 5.58 -4.64 9.26
N LEU A 122 5.28 -3.99 10.39
CA LEU A 122 5.08 -4.65 11.69
C LEU A 122 3.70 -5.29 11.87
N ASN A 123 2.76 -5.12 10.93
CA ASN A 123 1.43 -5.71 11.05
C ASN A 123 1.43 -7.24 11.25
N PRO A 124 2.24 -8.04 10.52
CA PRO A 124 2.28 -9.49 10.72
C PRO A 124 2.70 -9.89 12.14
N VAL A 125 3.67 -9.17 12.69
CA VAL A 125 4.18 -9.42 14.05
C VAL A 125 3.11 -9.10 15.10
N LYS A 126 2.41 -7.97 14.94
CA LYS A 126 1.28 -7.58 15.81
C LYS A 126 0.11 -8.55 15.70
N GLY A 127 -0.10 -9.13 14.52
CA GLY A 127 -1.10 -10.16 14.27
C GLY A 127 -0.68 -11.56 14.74
N ALA A 128 0.50 -11.72 15.32
CA ALA A 128 1.09 -13.00 15.74
C ALA A 128 1.10 -14.07 14.63
N LEU A 129 1.23 -13.65 13.36
CA LEU A 129 1.24 -14.57 12.22
C LEU A 129 2.65 -15.10 11.96
N ASP A 130 3.67 -14.22 12.01
CA ASP A 130 5.04 -14.60 11.69
C ASP A 130 6.04 -13.52 12.14
N SER A 131 7.34 -13.85 12.06
CA SER A 131 8.39 -12.84 12.23
C SER A 131 8.41 -11.88 11.03
N LEU A 132 8.99 -10.71 11.23
CA LEU A 132 9.13 -9.67 10.21
C LEU A 132 9.84 -10.18 8.94
N GLU A 133 10.89 -10.99 9.14
CA GLU A 133 11.71 -11.55 8.07
C GLU A 133 11.06 -12.74 7.37
N ALA A 134 10.26 -13.53 8.08
CA ALA A 134 9.65 -14.74 7.54
C ALA A 134 8.37 -14.41 6.75
N TYR A 135 7.65 -13.34 7.12
CA TYR A 135 6.39 -13.01 6.47
C TYR A 135 6.60 -12.53 5.03
N ARG A 136 6.16 -13.36 4.08
CA ARG A 136 6.38 -13.10 2.65
C ARG A 136 5.39 -12.11 2.02
N TRP A 137 4.23 -11.89 2.64
CA TRP A 137 3.15 -11.06 2.10
C TRP A 137 3.22 -9.62 2.59
N SER A 138 4.43 -9.08 2.57
CA SER A 138 4.72 -7.67 2.81
C SER A 138 5.89 -7.20 1.95
N SER A 139 5.97 -5.89 1.72
CA SER A 139 7.09 -5.26 1.02
C SER A 139 8.38 -5.19 1.86
N TYR A 140 8.39 -5.70 3.10
CA TYR A 140 9.56 -5.61 3.98
C TYR A 140 10.84 -6.19 3.35
N LYS A 141 10.73 -7.35 2.67
CA LYS A 141 11.86 -7.95 1.98
C LYS A 141 12.41 -7.08 0.85
N ALA A 142 11.55 -6.37 0.13
CA ALA A 142 11.98 -5.42 -0.90
C ALA A 142 12.87 -4.34 -0.32
N TYR A 143 12.50 -3.84 0.86
CA TYR A 143 13.29 -2.84 1.59
C TYR A 143 14.61 -3.39 2.14
N GLN A 144 14.65 -4.66 2.53
CA GLN A 144 15.89 -5.30 3.00
C GLN A 144 16.86 -5.60 1.84
N LEU A 145 16.35 -6.12 0.74
CA LEU A 145 17.14 -6.64 -0.37
C LEU A 145 17.49 -5.56 -1.38
N GLY A 146 16.78 -4.43 -1.38
CA GLY A 146 16.96 -3.36 -2.34
C GLY A 146 16.32 -3.65 -3.70
N TYR A 147 15.49 -4.69 -3.81
CA TYR A 147 14.65 -4.97 -4.98
C TYR A 147 13.32 -5.55 -4.54
N ASP A 148 12.28 -5.32 -5.32
CA ASP A 148 10.93 -5.83 -5.04
C ASP A 148 10.70 -7.16 -5.77
N PRO A 149 10.61 -8.29 -5.07
CA PRO A 149 10.40 -9.60 -5.69
C PRO A 149 9.04 -9.73 -6.40
N PHE A 150 8.10 -8.83 -6.14
CA PHE A 150 6.78 -8.80 -6.76
C PHE A 150 6.61 -7.67 -7.79
N ASP A 151 7.63 -6.82 -7.97
CA ASP A 151 7.61 -5.64 -8.85
C ASP A 151 6.37 -4.73 -8.63
N ILE A 152 5.93 -4.62 -7.38
CA ILE A 152 4.75 -3.83 -6.98
C ILE A 152 5.16 -2.43 -6.57
N CYS A 153 6.26 -2.30 -5.82
CA CYS A 153 6.79 -1.03 -5.37
C CYS A 153 7.56 -0.36 -6.51
N LYS A 154 6.85 0.35 -7.38
CA LYS A 154 7.49 1.14 -8.45
C LYS A 154 7.90 2.48 -7.89
N HIS A 155 9.21 2.74 -7.96
CA HIS A 155 9.74 4.07 -7.72
C HIS A 155 9.18 5.04 -8.76
N SER A 156 8.52 6.09 -8.26
CA SER A 156 8.07 7.30 -8.94
C SER A 156 8.34 7.39 -10.44
N CYS A 157 7.31 7.73 -11.11
CA CYS A 157 7.20 8.34 -12.44
C CYS A 157 8.53 8.80 -13.07
N LYS A 158 9.24 7.91 -13.79
CA LYS A 158 10.39 8.29 -14.64
C LYS A 158 9.97 8.82 -16.00
N SER A 159 8.69 9.01 -16.27
CA SER A 159 8.22 9.55 -17.54
C SER A 159 6.84 10.17 -17.43
N VAL A 160 6.78 11.36 -16.80
CA VAL A 160 5.69 12.27 -17.14
C VAL A 160 6.19 13.09 -18.33
N PRO A 161 5.56 13.01 -19.53
CA PRO A 161 5.73 14.02 -20.53
C PRO A 161 5.33 15.39 -19.91
N ASN A 162 6.00 16.46 -20.29
CA ASN A 162 5.93 17.83 -19.76
C ASN A 162 4.54 18.53 -19.78
N GLU A 163 3.43 17.83 -19.76
CA GLU A 163 2.09 18.41 -19.92
C GLU A 163 1.07 18.09 -18.84
N CYS A 164 1.50 17.46 -17.72
CA CYS A 164 0.62 17.40 -16.56
C CYS A 164 0.70 18.73 -15.79
N GLU A 165 -0.26 19.63 -15.98
CA GLU A 165 -0.49 20.78 -15.10
C GLU A 165 -0.99 20.36 -13.71
N CYS A 166 -0.53 19.26 -13.17
CA CYS A 166 -0.71 18.90 -11.79
C CYS A 166 -0.03 19.99 -10.97
N LYS A 167 -0.80 20.71 -10.17
CA LYS A 167 -0.30 21.71 -9.23
C LYS A 167 0.92 21.12 -8.55
N LYS A 168 2.10 21.70 -8.81
CA LYS A 168 3.39 21.29 -8.30
C LYS A 168 3.29 21.05 -6.79
N ALA A 169 3.05 19.81 -6.39
CA ALA A 169 3.53 19.36 -5.09
C ALA A 169 5.05 19.58 -5.12
N PRO A 170 5.68 20.08 -4.06
CA PRO A 170 7.12 20.25 -4.03
C PRO A 170 7.70 18.88 -4.38
N SER A 171 8.48 18.83 -5.48
CA SER A 171 9.17 17.63 -5.91
C SER A 171 10.00 17.14 -4.73
N VAL A 172 9.53 16.11 -4.05
CA VAL A 172 10.37 15.36 -3.13
C VAL A 172 11.40 14.68 -4.01
N GLY A 173 12.58 15.29 -4.10
CA GLY A 173 13.64 14.84 -5.00
C GLY A 173 14.05 13.40 -4.70
N GLU A 174 14.69 12.74 -5.65
CA GLU A 174 15.30 11.40 -5.51
C GLU A 174 16.10 11.25 -4.21
N ASP A 175 16.65 12.34 -3.67
CA ASP A 175 17.33 12.43 -2.37
C ASP A 175 16.44 12.13 -1.15
N ALA A 176 15.15 12.46 -1.20
CA ALA A 176 14.26 12.18 -0.05
C ALA A 176 13.90 10.69 0.01
N PHE A 177 13.73 10.04 -1.14
CA PHE A 177 13.49 8.59 -1.20
C PHE A 177 14.77 7.81 -0.86
N GLY A 178 15.93 8.24 -1.31
CA GLY A 178 17.23 7.70 -0.90
C GLY A 178 17.46 7.85 0.60
N LYS A 179 17.10 9.00 1.20
CA LYS A 179 17.10 9.23 2.65
C LYS A 179 16.07 8.37 3.39
N PHE A 180 14.91 8.15 2.79
CA PHE A 180 13.88 7.24 3.27
C PHE A 180 14.40 5.80 3.36
N TYR A 181 15.07 5.33 2.32
CA TYR A 181 15.67 4.01 2.23
C TYR A 181 16.79 3.81 3.26
N VAL A 182 17.66 4.81 3.43
CA VAL A 182 18.76 4.80 4.40
C VAL A 182 18.23 4.85 5.83
N ASN A 183 17.19 5.64 6.10
CA ASN A 183 16.56 5.72 7.42
C ASN A 183 15.77 4.45 7.75
N ALA A 184 15.08 3.83 6.81
CA ALA A 184 14.44 2.53 7.00
C ALA A 184 15.47 1.44 7.35
N ARG A 185 16.65 1.43 6.70
CA ARG A 185 17.76 0.53 7.07
C ARG A 185 18.31 0.82 8.47
N SER A 186 18.36 2.08 8.92
CA SER A 186 18.83 2.43 10.27
C SER A 186 17.82 2.06 11.35
N LEU A 187 16.52 2.10 11.04
CA LEU A 187 15.44 1.70 11.93
C LEU A 187 15.40 0.17 12.13
N THR A 188 15.63 -0.61 11.09
CA THR A 188 15.75 -2.08 11.20
C THR A 188 16.94 -2.51 12.06
N ARG A 189 18.02 -1.72 12.12
CA ARG A 189 19.14 -1.95 13.07
C ARG A 189 18.75 -1.65 14.52
N ARG A 190 17.87 -0.68 14.79
CA ARG A 190 17.41 -0.36 16.16
C ARG A 190 16.47 -1.42 16.73
N VAL A 191 15.61 -2.01 15.90
CA VAL A 191 14.70 -3.10 16.35
C VAL A 191 15.48 -4.36 16.72
N ARG A 192 16.66 -4.60 16.12
CA ARG A 192 17.56 -5.70 16.51
C ARG A 192 18.28 -5.48 17.85
N GLY A 193 18.24 -4.27 18.41
CA GLY A 193 18.91 -3.92 19.68
C GLY A 193 18.02 -4.01 20.92
N THR A 194 16.73 -4.27 20.77
CA THR A 194 15.80 -4.46 21.89
C THR A 194 15.20 -5.85 21.86
N CYS A 195 16.05 -6.86 22.12
CA CYS A 195 15.58 -8.13 22.66
C CYS A 195 15.12 -7.88 24.09
N TRP A 196 13.83 -8.09 24.34
CA TRP A 196 13.26 -8.43 25.62
C TRP A 196 12.65 -9.80 25.54
#